data_a222afeab704cbf1043c33d5ae7c78a6
#
_entry.id   a222afeab704cbf1043c33d5ae7c78a6
#
_cell.length_a   1.000
_cell.length_b   1.000
_cell.length_c   1.000
_cell.angle_alpha   90.00
_cell.angle_beta   90.00
_cell.angle_gamma   90.00
#
_symmetry.space_group_name_H-M   'P 1'
#
loop_
_entity.id
_entity.type
_entity.pdbx_description
1 polymer ?
#
loop_
_entity_poly.entity_id
_entity_poly.type
_entity_poly.pdbx_seq_one_letter_code
_entity_poly.pdbx_strand_id
1 'polypeptide(L)'
;MKLQVAMDVLTVEAALDLAGKVAEYVDIIELGTPLVKNAGLSAVTAIKTAHPDKIVFADMKTMDAGELEAEIAFAAGADLVSVLGSADDSTIAGAVKAAKAHNKGIVVDLIGVADKVARAREARALGAKFIEFHAGLDEQAKPGYDLNVLLSAGEEARVPFSVAGGVNLSTIAAVQRSGADVAVVGSSIYSAGDPAVAAKELQAAII
;
A
#
# COMPACT_ATOMS: atom_id res chain seq x y z
N MET A 1 0.60 -14.09 5.60
CA MET A 1 0.23 -12.85 4.86
C MET A 1 0.18 -11.70 5.86
N LYS A 2 0.68 -10.49 5.52
CA LYS A 2 0.58 -9.30 6.38
C LYS A 2 -0.72 -8.56 6.15
N LEU A 3 -1.23 -7.89 7.19
CA LEU A 3 -2.37 -6.97 7.08
C LEU A 3 -1.85 -5.52 7.04
N GLN A 4 -2.28 -4.78 6.02
CA GLN A 4 -2.00 -3.35 5.85
C GLN A 4 -3.30 -2.55 5.94
N VAL A 5 -3.31 -1.49 6.74
CA VAL A 5 -4.41 -0.52 6.72
C VAL A 5 -4.04 0.67 5.84
N ALA A 6 -4.86 0.97 4.83
CA ALA A 6 -4.75 2.18 4.01
C ALA A 6 -5.65 3.28 4.58
N MET A 7 -5.04 4.34 5.08
CA MET A 7 -5.74 5.43 5.76
C MET A 7 -5.99 6.61 4.81
N ASP A 8 -7.14 6.59 4.11
CA ASP A 8 -7.58 7.67 3.22
C ASP A 8 -8.35 8.78 3.98
N VAL A 9 -7.86 9.11 5.17
CA VAL A 9 -8.33 10.26 5.95
C VAL A 9 -7.61 11.54 5.51
N LEU A 10 -8.07 12.72 5.94
CA LEU A 10 -7.55 13.98 5.42
C LEU A 10 -6.66 14.75 6.38
N THR A 11 -6.65 14.42 7.68
CA THR A 11 -5.87 15.16 8.67
C THR A 11 -4.94 14.26 9.48
N VAL A 12 -3.88 14.83 10.01
CA VAL A 12 -2.92 14.12 10.88
C VAL A 12 -3.60 13.60 12.14
N GLU A 13 -4.51 14.39 12.73
CA GLU A 13 -5.25 14.02 13.93
C GLU A 13 -6.14 12.80 13.70
N ALA A 14 -6.86 12.77 12.56
CA ALA A 14 -7.69 11.62 12.19
C ALA A 14 -6.85 10.38 11.92
N ALA A 15 -5.66 10.54 11.30
CA ALA A 15 -4.74 9.44 11.07
C ALA A 15 -4.17 8.87 12.37
N LEU A 16 -3.77 9.73 13.33
CA LEU A 16 -3.29 9.31 14.63
C LEU A 16 -4.39 8.60 15.46
N ASP A 17 -5.62 9.12 15.44
CA ASP A 17 -6.76 8.49 16.11
C ASP A 17 -7.04 7.09 15.54
N LEU A 18 -7.10 6.98 14.21
CA LEU A 18 -7.32 5.69 13.54
C LEU A 18 -6.16 4.72 13.79
N ALA A 19 -4.91 5.16 13.60
CA ALA A 19 -3.74 4.32 13.85
C ALA A 19 -3.69 3.81 15.30
N GLY A 20 -4.02 4.67 16.27
CA GLY A 20 -4.10 4.29 17.70
C GLY A 20 -5.12 3.17 17.98
N LYS A 21 -6.20 3.10 17.19
CA LYS A 21 -7.22 2.05 17.33
C LYS A 21 -6.83 0.73 16.68
N VAL A 22 -6.06 0.78 15.57
CA VAL A 22 -5.84 -0.40 14.72
C VAL A 22 -4.41 -0.96 14.75
N ALA A 23 -3.44 -0.21 15.25
CA ALA A 23 -2.02 -0.57 15.19
C ALA A 23 -1.71 -1.96 15.79
N GLU A 24 -2.42 -2.39 16.83
CA GLU A 24 -2.26 -3.72 17.43
C GLU A 24 -2.56 -4.86 16.44
N TYR A 25 -3.45 -4.61 15.48
CA TYR A 25 -4.00 -5.64 14.59
C TYR A 25 -3.40 -5.60 13.18
N VAL A 26 -2.55 -4.62 12.85
CA VAL A 26 -1.96 -4.47 11.52
C VAL A 26 -0.44 -4.48 11.57
N ASP A 27 0.18 -4.94 10.48
CA ASP A 27 1.65 -4.95 10.31
C ASP A 27 2.16 -3.67 9.68
N ILE A 28 1.36 -3.10 8.76
CA ILE A 28 1.72 -1.94 7.95
C ILE A 28 0.63 -0.86 8.12
N ILE A 29 1.06 0.35 8.42
CA ILE A 29 0.22 1.55 8.45
C ILE A 29 0.56 2.39 7.23
N GLU A 30 -0.39 2.46 6.29
CA GLU A 30 -0.25 3.25 5.08
C GLU A 30 -0.94 4.60 5.25
N LEU A 31 -0.19 5.65 4.94
CA LEU A 31 -0.75 6.98 4.76
C LEU A 31 -1.22 7.10 3.31
N GLY A 32 -2.54 7.03 3.11
CA GLY A 32 -3.13 7.08 1.78
C GLY A 32 -2.79 8.36 1.03
N THR A 33 -2.82 8.31 -0.29
CA THR A 33 -2.50 9.46 -1.15
C THR A 33 -3.30 10.73 -0.79
N PRO A 34 -4.60 10.66 -0.42
CA PRO A 34 -5.35 11.85 0.00
C PRO A 34 -4.75 12.51 1.25
N LEU A 35 -4.31 11.73 2.23
CA LEU A 35 -3.68 12.24 3.44
C LEU A 35 -2.34 12.91 3.13
N VAL A 36 -1.48 12.24 2.35
CA VAL A 36 -0.16 12.78 1.96
C VAL A 36 -0.33 14.09 1.18
N LYS A 37 -1.30 14.16 0.26
CA LYS A 37 -1.57 15.37 -0.53
C LYS A 37 -2.13 16.52 0.29
N ASN A 38 -2.94 16.23 1.30
CA ASN A 38 -3.58 17.28 2.13
C ASN A 38 -2.68 17.74 3.28
N ALA A 39 -2.00 16.82 3.97
CA ALA A 39 -1.24 17.10 5.18
C ALA A 39 0.29 17.13 4.97
N GLY A 40 0.75 16.72 3.80
CA GLY A 40 2.18 16.58 3.50
C GLY A 40 2.85 15.46 4.31
N LEU A 41 4.18 15.38 4.18
CA LEU A 41 4.98 14.32 4.84
C LEU A 41 5.12 14.49 6.36
N SER A 42 4.63 15.60 6.94
CA SER A 42 4.49 15.74 8.39
C SER A 42 3.60 14.64 9.00
N ALA A 43 2.61 14.14 8.23
CA ALA A 43 1.79 13.01 8.62
C ALA A 43 2.62 11.73 8.79
N VAL A 44 3.59 11.49 7.91
CA VAL A 44 4.51 10.34 7.99
C VAL A 44 5.32 10.41 9.27
N THR A 45 5.92 11.57 9.56
CA THR A 45 6.69 11.79 10.79
C THR A 45 5.84 11.57 12.04
N ALA A 46 4.61 12.07 12.04
CA ALA A 46 3.69 11.93 13.18
C ALA A 46 3.35 10.44 13.45
N ILE A 47 2.96 9.70 12.41
CA ILE A 47 2.64 8.26 12.54
C ILE A 47 3.87 7.45 12.93
N LYS A 48 5.04 7.70 12.32
CA LYS A 48 6.27 6.97 12.67
C LYS A 48 6.73 7.24 14.10
N THR A 49 6.51 8.45 14.59
CA THR A 49 6.83 8.80 15.99
C THR A 49 5.88 8.11 16.97
N ALA A 50 4.57 8.04 16.65
CA ALA A 50 3.57 7.41 17.50
C ALA A 50 3.66 5.87 17.47
N HIS A 51 4.08 5.28 16.37
CA HIS A 51 4.15 3.83 16.15
C HIS A 51 5.51 3.41 15.56
N PRO A 52 6.63 3.55 16.33
CA PRO A 52 7.98 3.34 15.84
C PRO A 52 8.28 1.88 15.42
N ASP A 53 7.55 0.92 15.98
CA ASP A 53 7.64 -0.51 15.71
C ASP A 53 6.89 -0.94 14.43
N LYS A 54 5.98 -0.11 13.92
CA LYS A 54 5.21 -0.42 12.72
C LYS A 54 5.95 -0.05 11.44
N ILE A 55 5.66 -0.80 10.39
CA ILE A 55 6.06 -0.43 9.03
C ILE A 55 5.16 0.72 8.59
N VAL A 56 5.75 1.88 8.32
CA VAL A 56 5.03 3.07 7.84
C VAL A 56 5.21 3.19 6.33
N PHE A 57 4.12 3.22 5.61
CA PHE A 57 4.09 3.30 4.16
C PHE A 57 3.52 4.66 3.71
N ALA A 58 4.29 5.41 2.94
CA ALA A 58 3.86 6.67 2.33
C ALA A 58 3.37 6.39 0.90
N ASP A 59 2.06 6.46 0.69
CA ASP A 59 1.44 6.26 -0.63
C ASP A 59 1.55 7.54 -1.48
N MET A 60 2.77 7.81 -1.95
CA MET A 60 3.13 9.00 -2.74
C MET A 60 2.55 8.97 -4.14
N LYS A 61 2.37 7.77 -4.71
CA LYS A 61 2.05 7.55 -6.12
C LYS A 61 2.97 8.37 -7.03
N THR A 62 4.28 8.31 -6.73
CA THR A 62 5.32 9.02 -7.48
C THR A 62 5.24 8.67 -8.96
N MET A 63 5.23 9.71 -9.81
CA MET A 63 5.19 9.57 -11.28
C MET A 63 6.47 10.04 -11.96
N ASP A 64 7.26 10.89 -11.29
CA ASP A 64 8.49 11.47 -11.78
C ASP A 64 9.45 11.75 -10.63
N ALA A 65 10.72 12.08 -10.91
CA ALA A 65 11.74 12.42 -9.92
C ALA A 65 11.89 11.41 -8.78
N GLY A 66 11.83 10.09 -9.11
CA GLY A 66 11.70 9.00 -8.14
C GLY A 66 12.73 8.98 -7.02
N GLU A 67 14.02 9.28 -7.32
CA GLU A 67 15.06 9.36 -6.29
C GLU A 67 14.76 10.49 -5.29
N LEU A 68 14.42 11.69 -5.77
CA LEU A 68 14.13 12.85 -4.93
C LEU A 68 12.89 12.62 -4.06
N GLU A 69 11.78 12.16 -4.63
CA GLU A 69 10.54 11.96 -3.87
C GLU A 69 10.67 10.85 -2.83
N ALA A 70 11.39 9.77 -3.16
CA ALA A 70 11.66 8.71 -2.19
C ALA A 70 12.57 9.21 -1.04
N GLU A 71 13.62 9.99 -1.34
CA GLU A 71 14.51 10.59 -0.32
C GLU A 71 13.73 11.42 0.69
N ILE A 72 12.85 12.34 0.24
CA ILE A 72 12.08 13.19 1.17
C ILE A 72 11.08 12.38 2.01
N ALA A 73 10.50 11.32 1.47
CA ALA A 73 9.59 10.45 2.22
C ALA A 73 10.34 9.60 3.26
N PHE A 74 11.51 9.06 2.91
CA PHE A 74 12.36 8.33 3.86
C PHE A 74 12.91 9.24 4.96
N ALA A 75 13.31 10.47 4.62
CA ALA A 75 13.71 11.48 5.61
C ALA A 75 12.60 11.83 6.60
N ALA A 76 11.33 11.76 6.16
CA ALA A 76 10.16 11.93 7.02
C ALA A 76 9.86 10.70 7.90
N GLY A 77 10.52 9.56 7.68
CA GLY A 77 10.37 8.34 8.49
C GLY A 77 9.62 7.18 7.83
N ALA A 78 9.29 7.28 6.53
CA ALA A 78 8.68 6.16 5.82
C ALA A 78 9.62 4.94 5.75
N ASP A 79 9.04 3.74 5.84
CA ASP A 79 9.73 2.48 5.60
C ASP A 79 9.49 1.96 4.17
N LEU A 80 8.35 2.35 3.59
CA LEU A 80 7.93 2.03 2.24
C LEU A 80 7.42 3.30 1.55
N VAL A 81 7.65 3.39 0.23
CA VAL A 81 7.17 4.49 -0.62
C VAL A 81 6.60 3.90 -1.90
N SER A 82 5.45 4.40 -2.37
CA SER A 82 4.85 3.96 -3.63
C SER A 82 5.36 4.78 -4.81
N VAL A 83 5.59 4.07 -5.92
CA VAL A 83 5.82 4.64 -7.26
C VAL A 83 4.79 4.02 -8.20
N LEU A 84 4.20 4.82 -9.09
CA LEU A 84 3.25 4.29 -10.07
C LEU A 84 3.95 3.37 -11.08
N GLY A 85 3.32 2.25 -11.38
CA GLY A 85 3.82 1.33 -12.41
C GLY A 85 3.79 1.94 -13.83
N SER A 86 2.98 2.98 -14.04
CA SER A 86 2.96 3.77 -15.28
C SER A 86 4.10 4.78 -15.40
N ALA A 87 4.89 5.00 -14.34
CA ALA A 87 6.07 5.85 -14.40
C ALA A 87 7.17 5.23 -15.27
N ASP A 88 8.09 6.06 -15.72
CA ASP A 88 9.28 5.64 -16.47
C ASP A 88 10.15 4.69 -15.62
N ASP A 89 10.85 3.77 -16.27
CA ASP A 89 11.76 2.83 -15.58
C ASP A 89 12.86 3.56 -14.81
N SER A 90 13.32 4.70 -15.31
CA SER A 90 14.30 5.55 -14.64
C SER A 90 13.76 6.14 -13.34
N THR A 91 12.47 6.45 -13.26
CA THR A 91 11.80 6.91 -12.04
C THR A 91 11.76 5.80 -10.99
N ILE A 92 11.34 4.60 -11.39
CA ILE A 92 11.32 3.43 -10.49
C ILE A 92 12.73 3.10 -10.01
N ALA A 93 13.71 3.06 -10.92
CA ALA A 93 15.10 2.76 -10.59
C ALA A 93 15.73 3.81 -9.67
N GLY A 94 15.40 5.10 -9.87
CA GLY A 94 15.83 6.20 -9.01
C GLY A 94 15.27 6.05 -7.59
N ALA A 95 13.98 5.77 -7.44
CA ALA A 95 13.36 5.52 -6.15
C ALA A 95 13.97 4.28 -5.45
N VAL A 96 14.23 3.20 -6.19
CA VAL A 96 14.90 2.01 -5.65
C VAL A 96 16.33 2.31 -5.20
N LYS A 97 17.05 3.19 -5.89
CA LYS A 97 18.38 3.65 -5.47
C LYS A 97 18.32 4.36 -4.12
N ALA A 98 17.38 5.30 -3.94
CA ALA A 98 17.15 5.96 -2.65
C ALA A 98 16.77 4.96 -1.55
N ALA A 99 15.87 4.01 -1.84
CA ALA A 99 15.47 2.98 -0.88
C ALA A 99 16.65 2.13 -0.39
N LYS A 100 17.56 1.76 -1.29
CA LYS A 100 18.78 1.02 -0.92
C LYS A 100 19.70 1.82 0.00
N ALA A 101 19.87 3.13 -0.26
CA ALA A 101 20.70 4.02 0.56
C ALA A 101 20.14 4.14 1.99
N HIS A 102 18.82 4.11 2.17
CA HIS A 102 18.14 4.18 3.46
C HIS A 102 17.83 2.81 4.09
N ASN A 103 18.17 1.70 3.45
CA ASN A 103 17.74 0.35 3.86
C ASN A 103 16.21 0.23 3.99
N LYS A 104 15.49 0.79 3.03
CA LYS A 104 14.03 0.86 2.95
C LYS A 104 13.50 0.14 1.70
N GLY A 105 12.22 0.32 1.34
CA GLY A 105 11.62 -0.39 0.21
C GLY A 105 10.73 0.47 -0.67
N ILE A 106 10.69 0.13 -1.96
CA ILE A 106 9.75 0.70 -2.94
C ILE A 106 8.66 -0.32 -3.23
N VAL A 107 7.43 0.14 -3.24
CA VAL A 107 6.25 -0.58 -3.72
C VAL A 107 5.87 0.03 -5.07
N VAL A 108 5.70 -0.80 -6.09
CA VAL A 108 5.23 -0.32 -7.40
C VAL A 108 3.74 -0.60 -7.51
N ASP A 109 2.95 0.46 -7.54
CA ASP A 109 1.49 0.41 -7.62
C ASP A 109 1.04 0.32 -9.10
N LEU A 110 0.32 -0.75 -9.44
CA LEU A 110 -0.16 -1.03 -10.80
C LEU A 110 -1.56 -0.47 -11.08
N ILE A 111 -2.02 0.51 -10.30
CA ILE A 111 -3.27 1.22 -10.61
C ILE A 111 -3.20 1.80 -12.03
N GLY A 112 -4.23 1.58 -12.83
CA GLY A 112 -4.31 2.08 -14.20
C GLY A 112 -3.36 1.43 -15.22
N VAL A 113 -2.51 0.49 -14.82
CA VAL A 113 -1.65 -0.26 -15.75
C VAL A 113 -2.48 -1.32 -16.48
N ALA A 114 -2.38 -1.35 -17.82
CA ALA A 114 -3.16 -2.27 -18.65
C ALA A 114 -2.66 -3.72 -18.54
N ASP A 115 -1.36 -3.96 -18.78
CA ASP A 115 -0.71 -5.27 -18.61
C ASP A 115 0.01 -5.32 -17.26
N LYS A 116 -0.78 -5.63 -16.21
CA LYS A 116 -0.26 -5.70 -14.85
C LYS A 116 0.79 -6.81 -14.66
N VAL A 117 0.65 -7.93 -15.37
CA VAL A 117 1.54 -9.09 -15.23
C VAL A 117 2.93 -8.79 -15.79
N ALA A 118 3.01 -8.26 -17.02
CA ALA A 118 4.28 -7.88 -17.62
C ALA A 118 4.96 -6.78 -16.79
N ARG A 119 4.21 -5.72 -16.43
CA ARG A 119 4.74 -4.60 -15.66
C ARG A 119 5.21 -5.00 -14.26
N ALA A 120 4.53 -5.93 -13.61
CA ALA A 120 4.96 -6.48 -12.31
C ALA A 120 6.36 -7.11 -12.39
N ARG A 121 6.61 -7.91 -13.42
CA ARG A 121 7.91 -8.57 -13.64
C ARG A 121 9.01 -7.55 -13.93
N GLU A 122 8.74 -6.54 -14.77
CA GLU A 122 9.67 -5.45 -15.08
C GLU A 122 10.01 -4.64 -13.83
N ALA A 123 9.01 -4.16 -13.10
CA ALA A 123 9.21 -3.39 -11.87
C ALA A 123 9.99 -4.19 -10.80
N ARG A 124 9.72 -5.50 -10.70
CA ARG A 124 10.48 -6.37 -9.80
C ARG A 124 11.94 -6.50 -10.23
N ALA A 125 12.22 -6.59 -11.53
CA ALA A 125 13.58 -6.63 -12.07
C ALA A 125 14.35 -5.32 -11.82
N LEU A 126 13.65 -4.16 -11.80
CA LEU A 126 14.22 -2.87 -11.42
C LEU A 126 14.54 -2.77 -9.91
N GLY A 127 14.03 -3.68 -9.09
CA GLY A 127 14.36 -3.77 -7.67
C GLY A 127 13.25 -3.39 -6.71
N ALA A 128 12.01 -3.26 -7.17
CA ALA A 128 10.87 -3.06 -6.27
C ALA A 128 10.82 -4.15 -5.19
N LYS A 129 10.46 -3.78 -3.96
CA LYS A 129 10.36 -4.70 -2.83
C LYS A 129 9.21 -5.68 -3.02
N PHE A 130 8.04 -5.16 -3.38
CA PHE A 130 6.88 -5.90 -3.85
C PHE A 130 6.04 -5.04 -4.78
N ILE A 131 5.09 -5.66 -5.45
CA ILE A 131 4.23 -5.03 -6.45
C ILE A 131 2.81 -4.98 -5.91
N GLU A 132 2.15 -3.84 -6.02
CA GLU A 132 0.76 -3.69 -5.61
C GLU A 132 -0.19 -3.86 -6.79
N PHE A 133 -0.96 -4.95 -6.79
CA PHE A 133 -2.08 -5.16 -7.71
C PHE A 133 -3.27 -4.40 -7.17
N HIS A 134 -3.54 -3.24 -7.77
CA HIS A 134 -4.47 -2.25 -7.25
C HIS A 134 -5.58 -1.93 -8.24
N ALA A 135 -6.83 -1.92 -7.72
CA ALA A 135 -7.97 -1.27 -8.35
C ALA A 135 -8.39 -0.06 -7.50
N GLY A 136 -8.27 1.13 -8.06
CA GLY A 136 -8.69 2.36 -7.38
C GLY A 136 -10.20 2.44 -7.17
N LEU A 137 -10.67 3.39 -6.35
CA LEU A 137 -12.09 3.56 -6.03
C LEU A 137 -12.95 3.74 -7.28
N ASP A 138 -12.48 4.52 -8.26
CA ASP A 138 -13.21 4.76 -9.52
C ASP A 138 -13.29 3.49 -10.38
N GLU A 139 -12.29 2.62 -10.31
CA GLU A 139 -12.30 1.33 -10.99
C GLU A 139 -13.27 0.37 -10.29
N GLN A 140 -13.23 0.31 -8.97
CA GLN A 140 -14.15 -0.52 -8.15
C GLN A 140 -15.62 -0.13 -8.34
N ALA A 141 -15.91 1.14 -8.60
CA ALA A 141 -17.27 1.64 -8.84
C ALA A 141 -17.85 1.24 -10.20
N LYS A 142 -17.04 0.72 -11.13
CA LYS A 142 -17.51 0.30 -12.46
C LYS A 142 -18.32 -1.00 -12.38
N PRO A 143 -19.41 -1.10 -13.17
CA PRO A 143 -20.12 -2.37 -13.31
C PRO A 143 -19.20 -3.52 -13.75
N GLY A 144 -19.26 -4.65 -13.06
CA GLY A 144 -18.46 -5.83 -13.40
C GLY A 144 -17.06 -5.84 -12.78
N TYR A 145 -16.75 -4.94 -11.86
CA TYR A 145 -15.51 -5.05 -11.08
C TYR A 145 -15.46 -6.42 -10.37
N ASP A 146 -14.34 -7.11 -10.52
CA ASP A 146 -14.08 -8.41 -9.89
C ASP A 146 -12.65 -8.46 -9.34
N LEU A 147 -12.51 -8.55 -8.02
CA LEU A 147 -11.24 -8.69 -7.33
C LEU A 147 -10.42 -9.89 -7.83
N ASN A 148 -11.08 -10.98 -8.26
CA ASN A 148 -10.40 -12.17 -8.74
C ASN A 148 -9.48 -11.90 -9.95
N VAL A 149 -9.75 -10.87 -10.74
CA VAL A 149 -8.87 -10.45 -11.84
C VAL A 149 -7.50 -10.02 -11.30
N LEU A 150 -7.46 -9.27 -10.20
CA LEU A 150 -6.21 -8.85 -9.55
C LEU A 150 -5.49 -10.05 -8.92
N LEU A 151 -6.25 -10.94 -8.26
CA LEU A 151 -5.68 -12.14 -7.62
C LEU A 151 -4.99 -13.03 -8.66
N SER A 152 -5.68 -13.32 -9.77
CA SER A 152 -5.13 -14.13 -10.85
C SER A 152 -3.89 -13.50 -11.49
N ALA A 153 -3.89 -12.18 -11.69
CA ALA A 153 -2.73 -11.47 -12.23
C ALA A 153 -1.53 -11.51 -11.27
N GLY A 154 -1.76 -11.40 -9.95
CA GLY A 154 -0.72 -11.54 -8.93
C GLY A 154 -0.10 -12.94 -8.93
N GLU A 155 -0.92 -13.99 -8.95
CA GLU A 155 -0.47 -15.38 -9.05
C GLU A 155 0.37 -15.61 -10.33
N GLU A 156 -0.11 -15.11 -11.49
CA GLU A 156 0.56 -15.27 -12.77
C GLU A 156 1.91 -14.52 -12.82
N ALA A 157 2.00 -13.37 -12.19
CA ALA A 157 3.23 -12.56 -12.19
C ALA A 157 4.40 -13.27 -11.50
N ARG A 158 4.14 -14.10 -10.49
CA ARG A 158 5.16 -14.85 -9.71
C ARG A 158 6.23 -13.95 -9.11
N VAL A 159 5.82 -12.81 -8.57
CA VAL A 159 6.66 -11.86 -7.83
C VAL A 159 6.04 -11.64 -6.45
N PRO A 160 6.78 -11.16 -5.44
CA PRO A 160 6.18 -10.71 -4.19
C PRO A 160 5.15 -9.61 -4.45
N PHE A 161 3.92 -9.75 -3.90
CA PHE A 161 2.86 -8.79 -4.21
C PHE A 161 1.90 -8.52 -3.05
N SER A 162 1.28 -7.35 -3.11
CA SER A 162 0.11 -6.94 -2.33
C SER A 162 -1.12 -6.82 -3.22
N VAL A 163 -2.30 -6.86 -2.61
CA VAL A 163 -3.58 -6.64 -3.29
C VAL A 163 -4.34 -5.53 -2.59
N ALA A 164 -4.75 -4.52 -3.34
CA ALA A 164 -5.54 -3.37 -2.90
C ALA A 164 -6.79 -3.19 -3.79
N GLY A 165 -7.92 -2.85 -3.15
CA GLY A 165 -9.19 -2.63 -3.84
C GLY A 165 -10.22 -3.74 -3.58
N GLY A 166 -11.21 -3.45 -2.73
CA GLY A 166 -12.30 -4.39 -2.41
C GLY A 166 -11.92 -5.50 -1.44
N VAL A 167 -10.77 -5.41 -0.77
CA VAL A 167 -10.38 -6.36 0.29
C VAL A 167 -11.20 -6.08 1.55
N ASN A 168 -11.84 -7.12 2.06
CA ASN A 168 -12.70 -7.09 3.25
C ASN A 168 -12.79 -8.48 3.87
N LEU A 169 -13.57 -8.64 4.95
CA LEU A 169 -13.69 -9.90 5.67
C LEU A 169 -14.21 -11.07 4.79
N SER A 170 -15.02 -10.79 3.77
CA SER A 170 -15.52 -11.84 2.86
C SER A 170 -14.52 -12.25 1.79
N THR A 171 -13.56 -11.39 1.45
CA THR A 171 -12.58 -11.61 0.37
C THR A 171 -11.19 -11.96 0.85
N ILE A 172 -10.83 -11.65 2.12
CA ILE A 172 -9.45 -11.79 2.64
C ILE A 172 -8.90 -13.22 2.53
N ALA A 173 -9.75 -14.23 2.70
CA ALA A 173 -9.34 -15.62 2.53
C ALA A 173 -8.99 -15.96 1.06
N ALA A 174 -9.65 -15.34 0.08
CA ALA A 174 -9.27 -15.47 -1.32
C ALA A 174 -7.94 -14.78 -1.62
N VAL A 175 -7.74 -13.57 -1.07
CA VAL A 175 -6.45 -12.85 -1.17
C VAL A 175 -5.31 -13.70 -0.61
N GLN A 176 -5.51 -14.34 0.54
CA GLN A 176 -4.47 -15.21 1.11
C GLN A 176 -4.19 -16.43 0.23
N ARG A 177 -5.23 -17.08 -0.33
CA ARG A 177 -5.05 -18.24 -1.21
C ARG A 177 -4.33 -17.91 -2.51
N SER A 178 -4.42 -16.67 -3.00
CA SER A 178 -3.68 -16.22 -4.19
C SER A 178 -2.17 -16.10 -3.96
N GLY A 179 -1.69 -16.29 -2.73
CA GLY A 179 -0.28 -16.18 -2.40
C GLY A 179 0.20 -14.73 -2.20
N ALA A 180 -0.71 -13.77 -2.03
CA ALA A 180 -0.34 -12.39 -1.71
C ALA A 180 0.44 -12.32 -0.40
N ASP A 181 1.51 -11.51 -0.38
CA ASP A 181 2.30 -11.27 0.83
C ASP A 181 1.61 -10.27 1.77
N VAL A 182 0.82 -9.34 1.19
CA VAL A 182 0.14 -8.26 1.91
C VAL A 182 -1.29 -8.10 1.41
N ALA A 183 -2.26 -8.07 2.34
CA ALA A 183 -3.63 -7.65 2.08
C ALA A 183 -3.79 -6.19 2.49
N VAL A 184 -4.18 -5.31 1.55
CA VAL A 184 -4.38 -3.89 1.79
C VAL A 184 -5.87 -3.61 1.98
N VAL A 185 -6.23 -3.12 3.16
CA VAL A 185 -7.62 -2.84 3.55
C VAL A 185 -7.79 -1.36 3.84
N GLY A 186 -8.66 -0.70 3.10
CA GLY A 186 -9.00 0.72 3.27
C GLY A 186 -10.35 0.88 3.99
N SER A 187 -11.40 1.22 3.25
CA SER A 187 -12.72 1.59 3.78
C SER A 187 -13.35 0.54 4.70
N SER A 188 -13.08 -0.74 4.50
CA SER A 188 -13.56 -1.81 5.40
C SER A 188 -13.01 -1.70 6.82
N ILE A 189 -11.95 -0.93 7.05
CA ILE A 189 -11.44 -0.56 8.38
C ILE A 189 -11.82 0.87 8.71
N TYR A 190 -11.35 1.87 7.95
CA TYR A 190 -11.49 3.28 8.36
C TYR A 190 -12.94 3.81 8.34
N SER A 191 -13.85 3.18 7.58
CA SER A 191 -15.28 3.53 7.56
C SER A 191 -16.15 2.58 8.39
N ALA A 192 -15.57 1.60 9.10
CA ALA A 192 -16.30 0.72 9.98
C ALA A 192 -16.87 1.48 11.19
N GLY A 193 -17.98 0.99 11.73
CA GLY A 193 -18.53 1.55 12.97
C GLY A 193 -17.56 1.45 14.17
N ASP A 194 -16.71 0.40 14.17
CA ASP A 194 -15.59 0.24 15.08
C ASP A 194 -14.37 -0.28 14.28
N PRO A 195 -13.41 0.59 13.94
CA PRO A 195 -12.21 0.21 13.19
C PRO A 195 -11.35 -0.84 13.90
N ALA A 196 -11.28 -0.83 15.24
CA ALA A 196 -10.49 -1.80 15.98
C ALA A 196 -11.08 -3.21 15.85
N VAL A 197 -12.40 -3.34 15.97
CA VAL A 197 -13.10 -4.62 15.78
C VAL A 197 -12.91 -5.12 14.35
N ALA A 198 -13.09 -4.25 13.34
CA ALA A 198 -12.90 -4.62 11.94
C ALA A 198 -11.46 -5.11 11.64
N ALA A 199 -10.44 -4.39 12.14
CA ALA A 199 -9.05 -4.77 11.96
C ALA A 199 -8.72 -6.11 12.66
N LYS A 200 -9.24 -6.31 13.89
CA LYS A 200 -9.08 -7.56 14.65
C LYS A 200 -9.71 -8.77 13.93
N GLU A 201 -10.92 -8.62 13.41
CA GLU A 201 -11.59 -9.69 12.68
C GLU A 201 -10.84 -10.04 11.39
N LEU A 202 -10.35 -9.04 10.65
CA LEU A 202 -9.52 -9.24 9.46
C LEU A 202 -8.20 -9.95 9.79
N GLN A 203 -7.51 -9.53 10.86
CA GLN A 203 -6.29 -10.19 11.33
C GLN A 203 -6.54 -11.66 11.70
N ALA A 204 -7.63 -11.93 12.42
CA ALA A 204 -8.00 -13.29 12.84
C ALA A 204 -8.38 -14.20 11.65
N ALA A 205 -8.81 -13.62 10.52
CA ALA A 205 -9.14 -14.36 9.29
C ALA A 205 -7.88 -14.70 8.44
N ILE A 206 -6.72 -14.16 8.78
CA ILE A 206 -5.43 -14.51 8.17
C ILE A 206 -4.85 -15.69 8.95
N ILE A 207 -4.72 -16.84 8.30
CA ILE A 207 -4.27 -18.12 8.89
C ILE A 207 -2.77 -18.31 8.65
#